data_8ecf33a9b86e5134c18d5d63f824b722
#
_entry.id   8ecf33a9b86e5134c18d5d63f824b722
#
_cell.length_a   1.000
_cell.length_b   1.000
_cell.length_c   1.000
_cell.angle_alpha   90.00
_cell.angle_beta   90.00
_cell.angle_gamma   90.00
#
_symmetry.space_group_name_H-M   'P 1'
#
loop_
_entity.id
_entity.type
_entity.pdbx_description
1 polymer ?
#
loop_
_entity_poly.entity_id
_entity_poly.type
_entity_poly.pdbx_seq_one_letter_code
_entity_poly.pdbx_strand_id
1 'polypeptide(L)'
;MAESTVILFALFFVFMFILSAFFSASETAYSSVNKIRLKRFVEEGRKGSKKALDLAKDFNKTISAILIGGNIVDIVMTSAAAGILSVLMGPIGAVYATLLMTVLIILFGEILPKAFVKDKAENFALGAAAWVYFFVFLLSPLTWLTTNLSNYLRGKSRTAALPSVTHDELLSIVETMGEEGELPEVEKDIIGNAVNFSEIEVCEIQTPRVDLFA
;
A
#
# COMPACT_ATOMS: atom_id res chain seq x y z
N MET A 1 -35.06 -4.37 -25.12
CA MET A 1 -33.91 -5.26 -24.94
C MET A 1 -34.40 -6.55 -24.32
N ALA A 2 -33.91 -7.70 -24.78
CA ALA A 2 -34.31 -8.97 -24.18
C ALA A 2 -33.89 -8.99 -22.70
N GLU A 3 -34.69 -9.60 -21.82
CA GLU A 3 -34.37 -9.70 -20.37
C GLU A 3 -32.96 -10.25 -20.11
N SER A 4 -32.54 -11.20 -20.95
CA SER A 4 -31.19 -11.76 -20.93
C SER A 4 -30.07 -10.72 -21.08
N THR A 5 -30.28 -9.68 -21.88
CA THR A 5 -29.31 -8.61 -22.09
C THR A 5 -29.18 -7.73 -20.86
N VAL A 6 -30.28 -7.42 -20.18
CA VAL A 6 -30.29 -6.64 -18.93
C VAL A 6 -29.57 -7.40 -17.81
N ILE A 7 -29.83 -8.69 -17.68
CA ILE A 7 -29.16 -9.56 -16.70
C ILE A 7 -27.66 -9.61 -16.96
N LEU A 8 -27.23 -9.73 -18.22
CA LEU A 8 -25.83 -9.77 -18.60
C LEU A 8 -25.11 -8.47 -18.22
N PHE A 9 -25.72 -7.32 -18.49
CA PHE A 9 -25.15 -6.03 -18.07
C PHE A 9 -25.10 -5.89 -16.56
N ALA A 10 -26.15 -6.30 -15.84
CA ALA A 10 -26.15 -6.27 -14.38
C ALA A 10 -25.00 -7.12 -13.79
N LEU A 11 -24.81 -8.34 -14.29
CA LEU A 11 -23.72 -9.22 -13.89
C LEU A 11 -22.34 -8.61 -14.21
N PHE A 12 -22.21 -7.97 -15.38
CA PHE A 12 -20.99 -7.28 -15.76
C PHE A 12 -20.64 -6.15 -14.77
N PHE A 13 -21.60 -5.28 -14.42
CA PHE A 13 -21.35 -4.20 -13.46
C PHE A 13 -21.04 -4.73 -12.06
N VAL A 14 -21.77 -5.73 -11.58
CA VAL A 14 -21.48 -6.36 -10.28
C VAL A 14 -20.06 -6.93 -10.26
N PHE A 15 -19.65 -7.64 -11.29
CA PHE A 15 -18.30 -8.18 -11.41
C PHE A 15 -17.24 -7.07 -11.42
N MET A 16 -17.48 -6.00 -12.18
CA MET A 16 -16.56 -4.86 -12.25
C MET A 16 -16.46 -4.11 -10.90
N PHE A 17 -17.57 -3.93 -10.17
CA PHE A 17 -17.55 -3.35 -8.83
C PHE A 17 -16.75 -4.21 -7.83
N ILE A 18 -16.91 -5.54 -7.88
CA ILE A 18 -16.12 -6.45 -7.04
C ILE A 18 -14.63 -6.32 -7.39
N LEU A 19 -14.29 -6.20 -8.66
CA LEU A 19 -12.90 -6.07 -9.11
C LEU A 19 -12.30 -4.71 -8.71
N SER A 20 -13.05 -3.61 -8.85
CA SER A 20 -12.67 -2.27 -8.39
C SER A 20 -12.43 -2.28 -6.88
N ALA A 21 -13.38 -2.79 -6.10
CA ALA A 21 -13.26 -2.94 -4.66
C ALA A 21 -12.05 -3.80 -4.25
N PHE A 22 -11.76 -4.87 -5.00
CA PHE A 22 -10.60 -5.71 -4.78
C PHE A 22 -9.28 -4.95 -4.97
N PHE A 23 -9.15 -4.14 -6.03
CA PHE A 23 -7.96 -3.33 -6.25
C PHE A 23 -7.78 -2.26 -5.17
N SER A 24 -8.85 -1.54 -4.80
CA SER A 24 -8.82 -0.54 -3.73
C SER A 24 -8.47 -1.12 -2.36
N ALA A 25 -9.05 -2.27 -2.03
CA ALA A 25 -8.72 -3.02 -0.82
C ALA A 25 -7.25 -3.49 -0.82
N SER A 26 -6.77 -3.98 -1.97
CA SER A 26 -5.38 -4.41 -2.13
C SER A 26 -4.39 -3.26 -1.98
N GLU A 27 -4.70 -2.09 -2.54
CA GLU A 27 -3.90 -0.88 -2.38
C GLU A 27 -3.71 -0.53 -0.89
N THR A 28 -4.82 -0.45 -0.16
CA THR A 28 -4.78 -0.13 1.28
C THR A 28 -4.05 -1.20 2.08
N ALA A 29 -4.29 -2.49 1.78
CA ALA A 29 -3.60 -3.58 2.46
C ALA A 29 -2.09 -3.50 2.27
N TYR A 30 -1.60 -3.44 1.03
CA TYR A 30 -0.16 -3.42 0.75
C TYR A 30 0.52 -2.11 1.15
N SER A 31 -0.21 -1.00 1.27
CA SER A 31 0.31 0.27 1.80
C SER A 31 0.44 0.27 3.34
N SER A 32 -0.38 -0.52 4.04
CA SER A 32 -0.42 -0.54 5.51
C SER A 32 0.28 -1.75 6.13
N VAL A 33 0.65 -2.76 5.32
CA VAL A 33 1.20 -4.01 5.84
C VAL A 33 2.61 -3.85 6.40
N ASN A 34 2.85 -4.46 7.58
CA ASN A 34 4.18 -4.50 8.18
C ASN A 34 5.01 -5.65 7.62
N LYS A 35 6.15 -5.32 6.97
CA LYS A 35 7.06 -6.29 6.36
C LYS A 35 7.67 -7.27 7.38
N ILE A 36 7.87 -6.84 8.63
CA ILE A 36 8.43 -7.68 9.70
C ILE A 36 7.41 -8.76 10.06
N ARG A 37 6.14 -8.38 10.23
CA ARG A 37 5.05 -9.35 10.49
C ARG A 37 4.88 -10.32 9.33
N LEU A 38 4.99 -9.85 8.07
CA LEU A 38 4.95 -10.77 6.91
C LEU A 38 6.09 -11.78 6.91
N LYS A 39 7.32 -11.39 7.32
CA LYS A 39 8.44 -12.33 7.49
C LYS A 39 8.11 -13.41 8.52
N ARG A 40 7.57 -13.01 9.67
CA ARG A 40 7.13 -13.95 10.71
C ARG A 40 6.07 -14.92 10.17
N PHE A 41 5.08 -14.44 9.40
CA PHE A 41 4.06 -15.32 8.79
C PHE A 41 4.66 -16.30 7.77
N VAL A 42 5.77 -15.94 7.11
CA VAL A 42 6.52 -16.89 6.25
C VAL A 42 7.19 -17.99 7.10
N GLU A 43 7.79 -17.62 8.23
CA GLU A 43 8.39 -18.55 9.18
C GLU A 43 7.34 -19.48 9.82
N GLU A 44 6.15 -18.97 10.13
CA GLU A 44 4.99 -19.73 10.60
C GLU A 44 4.36 -20.63 9.49
N GLY A 45 4.80 -20.54 8.24
CA GLY A 45 4.30 -21.34 7.12
C GLY A 45 2.87 -20.99 6.67
N ARG A 46 2.38 -19.79 6.96
CA ARG A 46 1.02 -19.36 6.58
C ARG A 46 0.84 -19.32 5.07
N LYS A 47 -0.33 -19.77 4.61
CA LYS A 47 -0.66 -19.76 3.17
C LYS A 47 -0.65 -18.32 2.61
N GLY A 48 0.01 -18.13 1.48
CA GLY A 48 0.09 -16.84 0.80
C GLY A 48 1.20 -15.90 1.31
N SER A 49 1.80 -16.16 2.48
CA SER A 49 2.78 -15.28 3.13
C SER A 49 4.01 -15.00 2.26
N LYS A 50 4.57 -16.00 1.58
CA LYS A 50 5.72 -15.82 0.67
C LYS A 50 5.40 -14.85 -0.45
N LYS A 51 4.25 -15.06 -1.15
CA LYS A 51 3.82 -14.17 -2.24
C LYS A 51 3.52 -12.76 -1.71
N ALA A 52 2.85 -12.64 -0.56
CA ALA A 52 2.56 -11.35 0.06
C ALA A 52 3.84 -10.60 0.44
N LEU A 53 4.84 -11.29 0.99
CA LEU A 53 6.14 -10.71 1.31
C LEU A 53 6.90 -10.25 0.06
N ASP A 54 6.90 -11.05 -1.00
CA ASP A 54 7.57 -10.70 -2.26
C ASP A 54 6.91 -9.47 -2.91
N LEU A 55 5.57 -9.40 -2.91
CA LEU A 55 4.83 -8.23 -3.35
C LEU A 55 5.13 -6.98 -2.50
N ALA A 56 5.23 -7.14 -1.18
CA ALA A 56 5.56 -6.05 -0.27
C ALA A 56 7.03 -5.59 -0.37
N LYS A 57 7.96 -6.47 -0.79
CA LYS A 57 9.35 -6.09 -1.11
C LYS A 57 9.41 -5.19 -2.34
N ASP A 58 8.70 -5.58 -3.42
CA ASP A 58 8.62 -4.82 -4.67
C ASP A 58 7.46 -3.81 -4.64
N PHE A 59 7.37 -3.03 -3.56
CA PHE A 59 6.25 -2.14 -3.25
C PHE A 59 5.84 -1.25 -4.42
N ASN A 60 6.79 -0.53 -5.02
CA ASN A 60 6.51 0.40 -6.11
C ASN A 60 5.88 -0.30 -7.32
N LYS A 61 6.38 -1.48 -7.69
CA LYS A 61 5.85 -2.28 -8.79
C LYS A 61 4.46 -2.80 -8.47
N THR A 62 4.26 -3.28 -7.25
CA THR A 62 2.99 -3.83 -6.77
C THR A 62 1.91 -2.76 -6.74
N ILE A 63 2.17 -1.61 -6.11
CA ILE A 63 1.20 -0.51 -6.03
C ILE A 63 0.91 0.06 -7.41
N SER A 64 1.92 0.25 -8.28
CA SER A 64 1.68 0.71 -9.65
C SER A 64 0.74 -0.24 -10.42
N ALA A 65 0.93 -1.55 -10.31
CA ALA A 65 0.06 -2.52 -10.97
C ALA A 65 -1.37 -2.47 -10.43
N ILE A 66 -1.54 -2.37 -9.11
CA ILE A 66 -2.84 -2.27 -8.44
C ILE A 66 -3.58 -1.00 -8.90
N LEU A 67 -2.92 0.15 -8.89
CA LEU A 67 -3.48 1.43 -9.33
C LEU A 67 -3.87 1.41 -10.82
N ILE A 68 -3.01 0.87 -11.67
CA ILE A 68 -3.30 0.74 -13.10
C ILE A 68 -4.51 -0.19 -13.30
N GLY A 69 -4.54 -1.32 -12.60
CA GLY A 69 -5.64 -2.28 -12.68
C GLY A 69 -6.97 -1.68 -12.24
N GLY A 70 -7.00 -1.00 -11.09
CA GLY A 70 -8.17 -0.28 -10.59
C GLY A 70 -8.68 0.77 -11.56
N ASN A 71 -7.80 1.64 -12.03
CA ASN A 71 -8.16 2.69 -13.00
C ASN A 71 -8.72 2.12 -14.31
N ILE A 72 -8.14 1.02 -14.84
CA ILE A 72 -8.67 0.37 -16.03
C ILE A 72 -10.11 -0.11 -15.79
N VAL A 73 -10.38 -0.76 -14.67
CA VAL A 73 -11.71 -1.26 -14.31
C VAL A 73 -12.70 -0.10 -14.22
N ASP A 74 -12.34 0.98 -13.53
CA ASP A 74 -13.21 2.14 -13.32
C ASP A 74 -13.53 2.87 -14.63
N ILE A 75 -12.54 3.02 -15.51
CA ILE A 75 -12.72 3.62 -16.84
C ILE A 75 -13.63 2.74 -17.72
N VAL A 76 -13.40 1.42 -17.75
CA VAL A 76 -14.22 0.48 -18.52
C VAL A 76 -15.66 0.51 -18.03
N MET A 77 -15.87 0.49 -16.72
CA MET A 77 -17.18 0.53 -16.09
C MET A 77 -17.94 1.82 -16.41
N THR A 78 -17.27 2.97 -16.25
CA THR A 78 -17.86 4.28 -16.55
C THR A 78 -18.18 4.44 -18.03
N SER A 79 -17.27 4.00 -18.92
CA SER A 79 -17.46 4.05 -20.36
C SER A 79 -18.61 3.16 -20.82
N ALA A 80 -18.74 1.95 -20.26
CA ALA A 80 -19.86 1.05 -20.54
C ALA A 80 -21.20 1.66 -20.10
N ALA A 81 -21.26 2.24 -18.90
CA ALA A 81 -22.47 2.92 -18.41
C ALA A 81 -22.85 4.11 -19.29
N ALA A 82 -21.86 4.94 -19.65
CA ALA A 82 -22.08 6.09 -20.54
C ALA A 82 -22.60 5.64 -21.92
N GLY A 83 -22.05 4.57 -22.49
CA GLY A 83 -22.51 4.00 -23.74
C GLY A 83 -23.97 3.53 -23.67
N ILE A 84 -24.33 2.79 -22.62
CA ILE A 84 -25.71 2.29 -22.42
C ILE A 84 -26.70 3.45 -22.26
N LEU A 85 -26.41 4.39 -21.39
CA LEU A 85 -27.31 5.53 -21.13
C LEU A 85 -27.43 6.46 -22.35
N SER A 86 -26.36 6.62 -23.13
CA SER A 86 -26.42 7.42 -24.35
C SER A 86 -27.36 6.83 -25.42
N VAL A 87 -27.45 5.52 -25.49
CA VAL A 87 -28.39 4.82 -26.37
C VAL A 87 -29.85 5.02 -25.92
N LEU A 88 -30.09 5.09 -24.60
CA LEU A 88 -31.44 5.20 -24.02
C LEU A 88 -31.94 6.67 -23.96
N MET A 89 -31.07 7.62 -23.65
CA MET A 89 -31.42 9.01 -23.35
C MET A 89 -30.75 10.04 -24.30
N GLY A 90 -30.04 9.56 -25.33
CA GLY A 90 -29.25 10.41 -26.20
C GLY A 90 -27.97 10.92 -25.53
N PRO A 91 -27.29 11.95 -26.11
CA PRO A 91 -25.98 12.41 -25.64
C PRO A 91 -25.95 12.85 -24.17
N ILE A 92 -27.05 13.36 -23.62
CA ILE A 92 -27.16 13.76 -22.22
C ILE A 92 -27.09 12.57 -21.26
N GLY A 93 -27.46 11.37 -21.72
CA GLY A 93 -27.38 10.15 -20.95
C GLY A 93 -25.96 9.80 -20.54
N ALA A 94 -24.95 10.09 -21.36
CA ALA A 94 -23.54 9.88 -21.03
C ALA A 94 -23.11 10.75 -19.82
N VAL A 95 -23.61 11.99 -19.73
CA VAL A 95 -23.32 12.90 -18.60
C VAL A 95 -23.90 12.36 -17.29
N TYR A 96 -25.17 11.94 -17.32
CA TYR A 96 -25.81 11.35 -16.14
C TYR A 96 -25.14 10.04 -15.72
N ALA A 97 -24.77 9.20 -16.68
CA ALA A 97 -24.03 7.96 -16.40
C ALA A 97 -22.70 8.25 -15.71
N THR A 98 -21.92 9.19 -16.22
CA THR A 98 -20.62 9.55 -15.65
C THR A 98 -20.78 10.07 -14.23
N LEU A 99 -21.72 11.00 -13.97
CA LEU A 99 -21.96 11.52 -12.63
C LEU A 99 -22.39 10.41 -11.65
N LEU A 100 -23.34 9.58 -12.05
CA LEU A 100 -23.82 8.47 -11.23
C LEU A 100 -22.70 7.47 -10.94
N MET A 101 -21.96 7.04 -11.97
CA MET A 101 -20.86 6.08 -11.82
C MET A 101 -19.73 6.64 -10.96
N THR A 102 -19.40 7.92 -11.08
CA THR A 102 -18.40 8.56 -10.21
C THR A 102 -18.76 8.41 -8.74
N VAL A 103 -20.02 8.71 -8.37
CA VAL A 103 -20.49 8.59 -6.98
C VAL A 103 -20.45 7.12 -6.53
N LEU A 104 -20.94 6.19 -7.36
CA LEU A 104 -20.98 4.77 -7.03
C LEU A 104 -19.57 4.17 -6.88
N ILE A 105 -18.65 4.50 -7.79
CA ILE A 105 -17.27 4.02 -7.75
C ILE A 105 -16.56 4.54 -6.50
N ILE A 106 -16.67 5.84 -6.20
CA ILE A 106 -16.05 6.42 -5.01
C ILE A 106 -16.57 5.74 -3.74
N LEU A 107 -17.88 5.53 -3.62
CA LEU A 107 -18.46 4.95 -2.41
C LEU A 107 -18.17 3.44 -2.30
N PHE A 108 -18.53 2.67 -3.32
CA PHE A 108 -18.51 1.21 -3.28
C PHE A 108 -17.21 0.60 -3.82
N GLY A 109 -16.56 1.26 -4.77
CA GLY A 109 -15.30 0.82 -5.36
C GLY A 109 -14.08 1.28 -4.57
N GLU A 110 -14.16 2.40 -3.84
CA GLU A 110 -12.97 2.98 -3.21
C GLU A 110 -13.11 3.15 -1.69
N ILE A 111 -14.04 3.97 -1.17
CA ILE A 111 -14.09 4.32 0.25
C ILE A 111 -14.42 3.12 1.11
N LEU A 112 -15.50 2.42 0.82
CA LEU A 112 -15.94 1.28 1.63
C LEU A 112 -14.92 0.15 1.68
N PRO A 113 -14.34 -0.34 0.55
CA PRO A 113 -13.34 -1.39 0.57
C PRO A 113 -12.08 -1.01 1.35
N LYS A 114 -11.60 0.23 1.21
CA LYS A 114 -10.44 0.75 1.96
C LYS A 114 -10.72 0.78 3.46
N ALA A 115 -11.90 1.24 3.87
CA ALA A 115 -12.29 1.28 5.28
C ALA A 115 -12.34 -0.12 5.92
N PHE A 116 -12.92 -1.11 5.20
CA PHE A 116 -13.02 -2.49 5.71
C PHE A 116 -11.67 -3.20 5.88
N VAL A 117 -10.70 -2.87 5.03
CA VAL A 117 -9.41 -3.59 5.02
C VAL A 117 -8.39 -2.96 5.97
N LYS A 118 -8.55 -1.70 6.34
CA LYS A 118 -7.59 -0.95 7.16
C LYS A 118 -7.16 -1.70 8.43
N ASP A 119 -8.14 -2.26 9.16
CA ASP A 119 -7.87 -2.96 10.43
C ASP A 119 -7.39 -4.41 10.25
N LYS A 120 -7.52 -4.97 9.04
CA LYS A 120 -7.19 -6.38 8.72
C LYS A 120 -6.25 -6.50 7.54
N ALA A 121 -5.43 -5.47 7.30
CA ALA A 121 -4.57 -5.34 6.13
C ALA A 121 -3.69 -6.57 5.88
N GLU A 122 -3.07 -7.12 6.92
CA GLU A 122 -2.18 -8.28 6.82
C GLU A 122 -2.92 -9.54 6.39
N ASN A 123 -4.07 -9.83 7.02
CA ASN A 123 -4.87 -11.02 6.66
C ASN A 123 -5.42 -10.93 5.25
N PHE A 124 -5.85 -9.73 4.84
CA PHE A 124 -6.29 -9.48 3.47
C PHE A 124 -5.14 -9.63 2.48
N ALA A 125 -3.97 -9.06 2.77
CA ALA A 125 -2.77 -9.17 1.92
C ALA A 125 -2.37 -10.64 1.69
N LEU A 126 -2.44 -11.49 2.73
CA LEU A 126 -2.19 -12.93 2.61
C LEU A 126 -3.19 -13.62 1.69
N GLY A 127 -4.49 -13.34 1.86
CA GLY A 127 -5.57 -13.95 1.07
C GLY A 127 -5.56 -13.48 -0.39
N ALA A 128 -5.32 -12.19 -0.61
CA ALA A 128 -5.29 -11.56 -1.92
C ALA A 128 -3.98 -11.80 -2.69
N ALA A 129 -2.89 -12.24 -2.03
CA ALA A 129 -1.55 -12.32 -2.59
C ALA A 129 -1.46 -13.07 -3.93
N ALA A 130 -2.21 -14.15 -4.10
CA ALA A 130 -2.18 -14.93 -5.34
C ALA A 130 -2.79 -14.17 -6.53
N TRP A 131 -3.91 -13.47 -6.28
CA TRP A 131 -4.60 -12.67 -7.29
C TRP A 131 -3.83 -11.39 -7.63
N VAL A 132 -3.32 -10.70 -6.62
CA VAL A 132 -2.46 -9.52 -6.83
C VAL A 132 -1.21 -9.89 -7.62
N TYR A 133 -0.56 -11.01 -7.30
CA TYR A 133 0.59 -11.52 -8.05
C TYR A 133 0.27 -11.77 -9.52
N PHE A 134 -0.90 -12.38 -9.79
CA PHE A 134 -1.39 -12.57 -11.16
C PHE A 134 -1.57 -11.25 -11.90
N PHE A 135 -2.21 -10.25 -11.28
CA PHE A 135 -2.40 -8.93 -11.90
C PHE A 135 -1.09 -8.17 -12.07
N VAL A 136 -0.16 -8.25 -11.11
CA VAL A 136 1.18 -7.66 -11.25
C VAL A 136 1.93 -8.27 -12.44
N PHE A 137 1.81 -9.58 -12.63
CA PHE A 137 2.38 -10.25 -13.79
C PHE A 137 1.71 -9.82 -15.10
N LEU A 138 0.38 -9.81 -15.15
CA LEU A 138 -0.41 -9.41 -16.33
C LEU A 138 -0.15 -7.96 -16.74
N LEU A 139 -0.05 -7.06 -15.76
CA LEU A 139 0.19 -5.62 -15.99
C LEU A 139 1.68 -5.26 -16.03
N SER A 140 2.57 -6.25 -15.96
CA SER A 140 4.03 -6.04 -15.99
C SER A 140 4.50 -5.19 -17.19
N PRO A 141 4.00 -5.32 -18.43
CA PRO A 141 4.42 -4.47 -19.52
C PRO A 141 4.07 -2.98 -19.28
N LEU A 142 2.91 -2.70 -18.65
CA LEU A 142 2.52 -1.33 -18.33
C LEU A 142 3.37 -0.76 -17.17
N THR A 143 3.60 -1.56 -16.13
CA THR A 143 4.43 -1.15 -14.99
C THR A 143 5.90 -0.96 -15.40
N TRP A 144 6.41 -1.73 -16.35
CA TRP A 144 7.74 -1.51 -16.92
C TRP A 144 7.85 -0.14 -17.61
N LEU A 145 6.81 0.26 -18.35
CA LEU A 145 6.75 1.57 -19.00
C LEU A 145 6.79 2.72 -17.97
N THR A 146 5.99 2.64 -16.91
CA THR A 146 5.96 3.65 -15.83
C THR A 146 7.26 3.70 -15.05
N THR A 147 7.90 2.55 -14.80
CA THR A 147 9.19 2.48 -14.10
C THR A 147 10.31 3.09 -14.94
N ASN A 148 10.36 2.78 -16.23
CA ASN A 148 11.36 3.35 -17.14
C ASN A 148 11.17 4.85 -17.33
N LEU A 149 9.93 5.32 -17.44
CA LEU A 149 9.63 6.75 -17.52
C LEU A 149 10.04 7.48 -16.24
N SER A 150 9.74 6.90 -15.07
CA SER A 150 10.15 7.44 -13.77
C SER A 150 11.68 7.50 -13.65
N ASN A 151 12.39 6.44 -14.08
CA ASN A 151 13.84 6.40 -14.06
C ASN A 151 14.45 7.42 -15.04
N TYR A 152 13.82 7.62 -16.18
CA TYR A 152 14.24 8.63 -17.18
C TYR A 152 14.06 10.05 -16.62
N LEU A 153 12.91 10.34 -15.99
CA LEU A 153 12.60 11.65 -15.40
C LEU A 153 13.45 11.98 -14.18
N ARG A 154 13.79 10.96 -13.37
CA ARG A 154 14.65 11.15 -12.19
C ARG A 154 16.11 11.44 -12.53
N GLY A 155 16.49 11.34 -13.81
CA GLY A 155 17.87 11.51 -14.22
C GLY A 155 18.82 10.48 -13.57
N LYS A 156 20.11 10.57 -13.90
CA LYS A 156 21.18 9.69 -13.39
C LYS A 156 21.55 9.92 -11.91
N SER A 157 20.66 10.46 -11.09
CA SER A 157 20.82 10.48 -9.62
C SER A 157 20.60 9.07 -9.07
N ARG A 158 21.48 8.17 -9.46
CA ARG A 158 21.75 6.90 -8.79
C ARG A 158 22.54 7.17 -7.51
N THR A 159 21.95 7.86 -6.58
CA THR A 159 22.19 7.53 -5.19
C THR A 159 21.07 6.55 -4.85
N ALA A 160 21.39 5.27 -4.95
CA ALA A 160 20.71 4.29 -4.14
C ALA A 160 20.93 4.77 -2.70
N ALA A 161 20.06 5.63 -2.22
CA ALA A 161 19.87 5.79 -0.81
C ALA A 161 19.37 4.41 -0.37
N LEU A 162 20.28 3.56 0.06
CA LEU A 162 19.97 2.63 1.13
C LEU A 162 19.13 3.47 2.08
N PRO A 163 18.00 2.98 2.59
CA PRO A 163 17.35 3.63 3.70
C PRO A 163 18.40 3.64 4.83
N SER A 164 19.21 4.69 4.85
CA SER A 164 20.02 5.02 6.00
C SER A 164 18.98 5.46 7.01
N VAL A 165 18.57 4.54 7.88
CA VAL A 165 17.85 4.91 9.08
C VAL A 165 18.76 5.92 9.75
N THR A 166 18.36 7.17 9.73
CA THR A 166 19.11 8.24 10.39
C THR A 166 19.07 8.02 11.90
N HIS A 167 20.04 8.57 12.61
CA HIS A 167 20.08 8.53 14.08
C HIS A 167 18.74 8.94 14.70
N ASP A 168 18.17 10.05 14.20
CA ASP A 168 16.88 10.58 14.64
C ASP A 168 15.71 9.64 14.32
N GLU A 169 15.77 8.93 13.20
CA GLU A 169 14.74 7.98 12.80
C GLU A 169 14.78 6.70 13.64
N LEU A 170 15.97 6.26 14.05
CA LEU A 170 16.15 5.19 15.06
C LEU A 170 15.58 5.58 16.41
N LEU A 171 15.89 6.77 16.89
CA LEU A 171 15.36 7.28 18.16
C LEU A 171 13.84 7.39 18.13
N SER A 172 13.26 7.91 17.06
CA SER A 172 11.80 8.02 16.91
C SER A 172 11.09 6.67 16.89
N ILE A 173 11.71 5.64 16.29
CA ILE A 173 11.18 4.27 16.31
C ILE A 173 11.19 3.71 17.73
N VAL A 174 12.28 3.89 18.47
CA VAL A 174 12.42 3.43 19.87
C VAL A 174 11.41 4.14 20.78
N GLU A 175 11.19 5.43 20.55
CA GLU A 175 10.23 6.25 21.28
C GLU A 175 8.79 5.77 21.05
N THR A 176 8.42 5.52 19.78
CA THR A 176 7.11 4.98 19.41
C THR A 176 6.87 3.59 20.03
N MET A 177 7.88 2.71 20.01
CA MET A 177 7.77 1.39 20.65
C MET A 177 7.60 1.46 22.17
N GLY A 178 8.17 2.49 22.80
CA GLY A 178 7.95 2.76 24.22
C GLY A 178 6.54 3.25 24.51
N GLU A 179 5.99 4.15 23.69
CA GLU A 179 4.62 4.67 23.81
C GLU A 179 3.56 3.58 23.54
N GLU A 180 3.81 2.66 22.61
CA GLU A 180 2.94 1.53 22.32
C GLU A 180 3.01 0.41 23.39
N GLY A 181 3.91 0.55 24.38
CA GLY A 181 4.09 -0.42 25.45
C GLY A 181 4.75 -1.74 25.03
N GLU A 182 5.32 -1.79 23.83
CA GLU A 182 6.06 -2.94 23.31
C GLU A 182 7.50 -3.01 23.86
N LEU A 183 8.02 -1.88 24.37
CA LEU A 183 9.37 -1.77 24.95
C LEU A 183 9.29 -1.23 26.38
N PRO A 184 9.85 -1.95 27.40
CA PRO A 184 9.97 -1.42 28.74
C PRO A 184 10.81 -0.13 28.79
N GLU A 185 10.46 0.80 29.68
CA GLU A 185 11.10 2.12 29.76
C GLU A 185 12.62 2.03 29.98
N VAL A 186 13.08 1.04 30.76
CA VAL A 186 14.49 0.77 31.00
C VAL A 186 15.22 0.34 29.74
N GLU A 187 14.58 -0.47 28.90
CA GLU A 187 15.18 -0.92 27.62
C GLU A 187 15.21 0.23 26.60
N LYS A 188 14.18 1.08 26.58
CA LYS A 188 14.14 2.31 25.79
C LYS A 188 15.32 3.22 26.12
N ASP A 189 15.58 3.46 27.41
CA ASP A 189 16.68 4.31 27.87
C ASP A 189 18.05 3.73 27.49
N ILE A 190 18.22 2.41 27.62
CA ILE A 190 19.47 1.74 27.24
C ILE A 190 19.74 1.89 25.75
N ILE A 191 18.72 1.67 24.90
CA ILE A 191 18.85 1.78 23.44
C ILE A 191 19.12 3.24 23.06
N GLY A 192 18.38 4.21 23.63
CA GLY A 192 18.58 5.63 23.39
C GLY A 192 20.00 6.08 23.74
N ASN A 193 20.49 5.69 24.91
CA ASN A 193 21.85 6.00 25.35
C ASN A 193 22.92 5.32 24.48
N ALA A 194 22.68 4.09 24.02
CA ALA A 194 23.58 3.38 23.11
C ALA A 194 23.67 4.05 21.72
N VAL A 195 22.56 4.58 21.23
CA VAL A 195 22.49 5.30 19.96
C VAL A 195 23.27 6.63 20.07
N ASN A 196 23.09 7.36 21.16
CA ASN A 196 23.77 8.66 21.40
C ASN A 196 25.23 8.51 21.88
N PHE A 197 25.68 7.29 22.21
CA PHE A 197 27.00 7.05 22.77
C PHE A 197 28.17 7.57 21.91
N SER A 198 27.98 7.54 20.57
CA SER A 198 29.01 8.03 19.64
C SER A 198 29.17 9.57 19.63
N GLU A 199 28.17 10.28 20.13
CA GLU A 199 28.17 11.76 20.19
C GLU A 199 28.65 12.31 21.51
N ILE A 200 28.76 11.47 22.57
CA ILE A 200 29.19 11.87 23.91
C ILE A 200 30.72 12.00 23.95
N GLU A 201 31.20 13.17 24.27
CA GLU A 201 32.63 13.40 24.45
C GLU A 201 33.12 12.92 25.86
N VAL A 202 34.35 12.42 25.91
CA VAL A 202 34.94 11.92 27.16
C VAL A 202 34.94 13.00 28.27
N CYS A 203 35.05 14.28 27.89
CA CYS A 203 35.01 15.40 28.83
C CYS A 203 33.66 15.55 29.54
N GLU A 204 32.57 15.07 28.97
CA GLU A 204 31.23 15.17 29.56
C GLU A 204 30.98 14.12 30.66
N ILE A 205 31.66 12.97 30.57
CA ILE A 205 31.50 11.86 31.52
C ILE A 205 32.64 11.67 32.49
N GLN A 206 33.77 12.39 32.28
CA GLN A 206 34.94 12.31 33.18
C GLN A 206 34.71 13.10 34.46
N THR A 207 35.11 12.55 35.60
CA THR A 207 35.19 13.29 36.83
C THR A 207 36.46 14.16 36.83
N PRO A 208 36.35 15.49 36.91
CA PRO A 208 37.52 16.37 36.96
C PRO A 208 38.42 16.00 38.12
N ARG A 209 39.76 16.06 37.91
CA ARG A 209 40.75 15.69 38.93
C ARG A 209 40.57 16.45 40.23
N VAL A 210 40.06 17.67 40.18
CA VAL A 210 39.81 18.52 41.36
C VAL A 210 38.65 18.02 42.24
N ASP A 211 37.78 17.20 41.71
CA ASP A 211 36.62 16.64 42.42
C ASP A 211 36.86 15.20 42.92
N LEU A 212 38.07 14.64 42.64
CA LEU A 212 38.50 13.36 43.17
C LEU A 212 39.05 13.52 44.57
N PHE A 213 38.30 13.08 45.58
CA PHE A 213 38.80 12.95 46.96
C PHE A 213 39.72 11.72 47.04
N ALA A 214 41.00 11.94 47.30
CA ALA A 214 41.99 10.91 47.57
C ALA A 214 42.20 10.74 49.09
#